data_e02b22a8cad1f4f876f63e9dea724cf6
#
_entry.id   e02b22a8cad1f4f876f63e9dea724cf6
#
_cell.length_a   1.000
_cell.length_b   1.000
_cell.length_c   1.000
_cell.angle_alpha   90.00
_cell.angle_beta   90.00
_cell.angle_gamma   90.00
#
_symmetry.space_group_name_H-M   'P 1'
#
loop_
_entity.id
_entity.type
_entity.pdbx_description
1 polymer ?
#
loop_
_entity_poly.entity_id
_entity_poly.type
_entity_poly.pdbx_seq_one_letter_code
_entity_poly.pdbx_strand_id
1 'polypeptide(L)'
;MTKVGEHITLDIIGTTKEYDPSLFEKVINDIAKAAGVTILNISKYKFEPQGFTILALLAESHISFHTFPEKEIISFDFFTCGKISPSIAVDIVKKEFTYKRIVKKEFNRDTKSFYHDIYSSPGLQKSYVVNDVLEDFNSKVGQHIEILELEQFGKSLFIDGEIQVAATDEHLYSNTFVGAGLTLNSNNEKAAIIGGGDGPAQLDKVAS
;
A
#
# COMPACT_ATOMS: atom_id res chain seq x y z
N MET A 1 -5.26 -12.53 -12.63
CA MET A 1 -4.27 -11.57 -12.08
C MET A 1 -2.93 -12.27 -11.98
N THR A 2 -1.89 -11.67 -12.52
CA THR A 2 -0.56 -12.30 -12.53
C THR A 2 0.23 -11.73 -11.38
N LYS A 3 0.42 -12.51 -10.31
CA LYS A 3 1.33 -12.18 -9.22
C LYS A 3 2.76 -12.15 -9.80
N VAL A 4 3.43 -11.01 -9.69
CA VAL A 4 4.82 -10.84 -10.15
C VAL A 4 5.80 -11.36 -9.12
N GLY A 5 5.48 -11.22 -7.82
CA GLY A 5 6.30 -11.69 -6.72
C GLY A 5 5.83 -11.16 -5.36
N GLU A 6 6.52 -11.61 -4.32
CA GLU A 6 6.33 -11.14 -2.96
C GLU A 6 7.56 -10.37 -2.50
N HIS A 7 7.33 -9.33 -1.70
CA HIS A 7 8.37 -8.47 -1.20
C HIS A 7 8.18 -8.24 0.31
N ILE A 8 9.22 -8.47 1.08
CA ILE A 8 9.23 -8.18 2.51
C ILE A 8 10.34 -7.20 2.84
N THR A 9 10.04 -6.22 3.68
CA THR A 9 11.06 -5.34 4.27
C THR A 9 11.01 -5.44 5.79
N LEU A 10 12.18 -5.40 6.44
CA LEU A 10 12.31 -5.36 7.88
C LEU A 10 13.24 -4.20 8.25
N ASP A 11 12.75 -3.32 9.15
CA ASP A 11 13.63 -2.39 9.85
C ASP A 11 13.87 -2.95 11.26
N ILE A 12 15.12 -3.37 11.52
CA ILE A 12 15.58 -3.99 12.76
C ILE A 12 16.17 -2.87 13.60
N ILE A 13 15.50 -2.49 14.69
CA ILE A 13 15.76 -1.28 15.47
C ILE A 13 16.33 -1.64 16.82
N GLY A 14 17.34 -0.89 17.27
CA GLY A 14 18.04 -1.08 18.54
C GLY A 14 19.00 -2.26 18.46
N THR A 15 19.70 -2.38 17.33
CA THR A 15 20.76 -3.34 17.09
C THR A 15 22.08 -2.90 17.72
N THR A 16 23.05 -3.80 17.82
CA THR A 16 24.41 -3.44 18.20
C THR A 16 25.06 -2.57 17.12
N LYS A 17 25.98 -1.67 17.51
CA LYS A 17 26.61 -0.73 16.58
C LYS A 17 27.53 -1.38 15.53
N GLU A 18 28.11 -2.53 15.86
CA GLU A 18 29.04 -3.23 14.99
C GLU A 18 28.61 -4.68 14.79
N TYR A 19 28.52 -5.08 13.54
CA TYR A 19 28.34 -6.46 13.12
C TYR A 19 29.42 -6.83 12.11
N ASP A 20 29.94 -8.05 12.24
CA ASP A 20 30.85 -8.59 11.24
C ASP A 20 30.09 -8.78 9.90
N PRO A 21 30.59 -8.22 8.79
CA PRO A 21 30.01 -8.43 7.47
C PRO A 21 29.79 -9.89 7.08
N SER A 22 30.59 -10.82 7.61
CA SER A 22 30.45 -12.26 7.36
C SER A 22 29.13 -12.83 7.92
N LEU A 23 28.60 -12.25 9.00
CA LEU A 23 27.30 -12.64 9.57
C LEU A 23 26.18 -12.44 8.55
N PHE A 24 26.18 -11.30 7.86
CA PHE A 24 25.13 -11.00 6.87
C PHE A 24 25.21 -11.94 5.67
N GLU A 25 26.42 -12.31 5.25
CA GLU A 25 26.59 -13.30 4.19
C GLU A 25 26.06 -14.68 4.60
N LYS A 26 26.34 -15.09 5.83
CA LYS A 26 25.77 -16.31 6.42
C LYS A 26 24.24 -16.25 6.42
N VAL A 27 23.65 -15.15 6.90
CA VAL A 27 22.19 -14.96 6.97
C VAL A 27 21.57 -15.00 5.58
N ILE A 28 22.17 -14.35 4.58
CA ILE A 28 21.70 -14.40 3.18
C ILE A 28 21.71 -15.84 2.67
N ASN A 29 22.77 -16.60 2.92
CA ASN A 29 22.86 -18.02 2.50
C ASN A 29 21.79 -18.88 3.20
N ASP A 30 21.57 -18.67 4.50
CA ASP A 30 20.56 -19.39 5.27
C ASP A 30 19.15 -19.08 4.75
N ILE A 31 18.84 -17.80 4.45
CA ILE A 31 17.58 -17.37 3.83
C ILE A 31 17.42 -17.99 2.44
N ALA A 32 18.43 -17.89 1.59
CA ALA A 32 18.37 -18.43 0.22
C ALA A 32 18.10 -19.94 0.23
N LYS A 33 18.77 -20.68 1.11
CA LYS A 33 18.54 -22.11 1.31
C LYS A 33 17.13 -22.41 1.78
N ALA A 34 16.62 -21.66 2.77
CA ALA A 34 15.29 -21.88 3.32
C ALA A 34 14.18 -21.51 2.32
N ALA A 35 14.38 -20.43 1.55
CA ALA A 35 13.44 -19.99 0.51
C ALA A 35 13.54 -20.79 -0.79
N GLY A 36 14.58 -21.65 -0.95
CA GLY A 36 14.83 -22.40 -2.17
C GLY A 36 15.17 -21.53 -3.37
N VAL A 37 15.86 -20.40 -3.14
CA VAL A 37 16.29 -19.46 -4.18
C VAL A 37 17.78 -19.60 -4.48
N THR A 38 18.20 -19.19 -5.67
CA THR A 38 19.56 -19.38 -6.18
C THR A 38 20.35 -18.09 -6.14
N ILE A 39 21.42 -18.02 -5.35
CA ILE A 39 22.33 -16.86 -5.32
C ILE A 39 23.21 -16.90 -6.59
N LEU A 40 23.16 -15.81 -7.37
CA LEU A 40 23.98 -15.61 -8.56
C LEU A 40 25.25 -14.80 -8.25
N ASN A 41 25.13 -13.79 -7.41
CA ASN A 41 26.25 -12.92 -7.02
C ASN A 41 25.98 -12.26 -5.67
N ILE A 42 27.03 -11.93 -4.93
CA ILE A 42 26.97 -11.11 -3.72
C ILE A 42 27.94 -9.94 -3.88
N SER A 43 27.41 -8.73 -3.74
CA SER A 43 28.17 -7.49 -3.75
C SER A 43 28.14 -6.84 -2.37
N LYS A 44 29.27 -6.26 -1.97
CA LYS A 44 29.42 -5.61 -0.65
C LYS A 44 30.09 -4.26 -0.80
N TYR A 45 29.66 -3.30 0.03
CA TYR A 45 30.32 -2.01 0.11
C TYR A 45 30.35 -1.52 1.57
N LYS A 46 31.53 -1.13 2.04
CA LYS A 46 31.73 -0.53 3.37
C LYS A 46 31.82 0.98 3.21
N PHE A 47 31.03 1.70 3.99
CA PHE A 47 31.02 3.16 4.00
C PHE A 47 32.01 3.70 5.06
N GLU A 48 32.57 4.87 4.79
CA GLU A 48 33.35 5.61 5.75
C GLU A 48 32.50 6.78 6.32
N PRO A 49 32.50 7.04 7.62
CA PRO A 49 33.31 6.36 8.66
C PRO A 49 32.70 5.05 9.18
N GLN A 50 31.46 4.69 8.80
CA GLN A 50 30.77 3.50 9.31
C GLN A 50 29.61 3.09 8.41
N GLY A 51 29.07 1.89 8.67
CA GLY A 51 27.96 1.33 7.90
C GLY A 51 28.45 0.48 6.72
N PHE A 52 27.59 -0.41 6.29
CA PHE A 52 27.87 -1.22 5.14
C PHE A 52 26.58 -1.69 4.45
N THR A 53 26.71 -2.04 3.19
CA THR A 53 25.63 -2.62 2.38
C THR A 53 26.10 -3.95 1.83
N ILE A 54 25.20 -4.93 1.84
CA ILE A 54 25.36 -6.19 1.12
C ILE A 54 24.10 -6.45 0.28
N LEU A 55 24.31 -6.85 -0.96
CA LEU A 55 23.26 -7.18 -1.92
C LEU A 55 23.58 -8.55 -2.54
N ALA A 56 22.65 -9.47 -2.42
CA ALA A 56 22.65 -10.73 -3.13
C ALA A 56 21.71 -10.65 -4.34
N LEU A 57 22.26 -10.81 -5.53
CA LEU A 57 21.49 -11.05 -6.74
C LEU A 57 21.07 -12.50 -6.75
N LEU A 58 19.77 -12.73 -6.91
CA LEU A 58 19.17 -14.06 -7.02
C LEU A 58 18.64 -14.30 -8.43
N ALA A 59 18.58 -15.56 -8.85
CA ALA A 59 17.85 -15.91 -10.08
C ALA A 59 16.38 -15.51 -10.00
N GLU A 60 15.82 -15.48 -8.79
CA GLU A 60 14.43 -15.15 -8.49
C GLU A 60 14.25 -13.71 -7.98
N SER A 61 15.27 -12.87 -7.88
CA SER A 61 15.29 -11.43 -7.62
C SER A 61 16.49 -10.98 -6.74
N HIS A 62 16.28 -10.57 -5.45
CA HIS A 62 17.38 -10.08 -4.61
C HIS A 62 17.08 -10.16 -3.09
N ILE A 63 18.17 -10.16 -2.32
CA ILE A 63 18.18 -9.91 -0.87
C ILE A 63 19.18 -8.79 -0.60
N SER A 64 18.82 -7.81 0.26
CA SER A 64 19.77 -6.81 0.70
C SER A 64 19.71 -6.52 2.20
N PHE A 65 20.86 -6.08 2.73
CA PHE A 65 20.97 -5.46 4.04
C PHE A 65 21.72 -4.13 3.92
N HIS A 66 21.20 -3.13 4.63
CA HIS A 66 21.84 -1.83 4.82
C HIS A 66 21.98 -1.56 6.31
N THR A 67 23.17 -1.24 6.78
CA THR A 67 23.40 -0.95 8.19
C THR A 67 23.57 0.54 8.40
N PHE A 68 22.93 1.05 9.46
CA PHE A 68 22.99 2.44 9.92
C PHE A 68 23.41 2.44 11.39
N PRO A 69 24.73 2.24 11.70
CA PRO A 69 25.19 2.09 13.08
C PRO A 69 24.90 3.31 13.95
N GLU A 70 24.90 4.51 13.36
CA GLU A 70 24.58 5.78 14.03
C GLU A 70 23.12 5.88 14.49
N LYS A 71 22.24 5.08 13.89
CA LYS A 71 20.80 5.00 14.23
C LYS A 71 20.44 3.72 14.96
N GLU A 72 21.40 2.80 15.14
CA GLU A 72 21.16 1.45 15.65
C GLU A 72 20.09 0.70 14.80
N ILE A 73 20.14 0.87 13.46
CA ILE A 73 19.17 0.28 12.53
C ILE A 73 19.89 -0.59 11.50
N ILE A 74 19.28 -1.73 11.18
CA ILE A 74 19.55 -2.53 9.98
C ILE A 74 18.27 -2.59 9.18
N SER A 75 18.32 -2.15 7.93
CA SER A 75 17.23 -2.33 6.97
C SER A 75 17.51 -3.57 6.13
N PHE A 76 16.51 -4.43 6.05
CA PHE A 76 16.53 -5.68 5.28
C PHE A 76 15.44 -5.63 4.22
N ASP A 77 15.75 -6.18 3.06
CA ASP A 77 14.86 -6.25 1.91
C ASP A 77 15.00 -7.61 1.24
N PHE A 78 13.88 -8.29 1.00
CA PHE A 78 13.83 -9.53 0.24
C PHE A 78 12.64 -9.51 -0.71
N PHE A 79 12.94 -9.43 -2.00
CA PHE A 79 11.97 -9.60 -3.08
C PHE A 79 12.23 -10.92 -3.78
N THR A 80 11.15 -11.67 -4.06
CA THR A 80 11.26 -12.92 -4.80
C THR A 80 10.01 -13.21 -5.63
N CYS A 81 10.20 -13.75 -6.83
CA CYS A 81 9.18 -14.42 -7.64
C CYS A 81 9.17 -15.95 -7.44
N GLY A 82 9.93 -16.45 -6.46
CA GLY A 82 9.99 -17.87 -6.11
C GLY A 82 8.69 -18.42 -5.54
N LYS A 83 8.67 -19.72 -5.27
CA LYS A 83 7.47 -20.42 -4.80
C LYS A 83 7.23 -20.29 -3.29
N ILE A 84 8.30 -20.04 -2.53
CA ILE A 84 8.24 -19.92 -1.06
C ILE A 84 8.15 -18.45 -0.69
N SER A 85 7.24 -18.12 0.22
CA SER A 85 7.07 -16.75 0.69
C SER A 85 8.35 -16.20 1.33
N PRO A 86 8.75 -14.94 1.03
CA PRO A 86 9.90 -14.30 1.65
C PRO A 86 9.74 -14.11 3.17
N SER A 87 8.56 -14.28 3.72
CA SER A 87 8.30 -14.24 5.17
C SER A 87 9.14 -15.23 5.98
N ILE A 88 9.64 -16.31 5.34
CA ILE A 88 10.55 -17.28 5.97
C ILE A 88 11.82 -16.61 6.50
N ALA A 89 12.25 -15.49 5.89
CA ALA A 89 13.43 -14.75 6.32
C ALA A 89 13.27 -14.12 7.71
N VAL A 90 12.02 -13.83 8.15
CA VAL A 90 11.75 -13.14 9.42
C VAL A 90 12.30 -13.90 10.61
N ASP A 91 12.07 -15.20 10.66
CA ASP A 91 12.52 -16.03 11.80
C ASP A 91 14.03 -16.22 11.79
N ILE A 92 14.66 -16.29 10.62
CA ILE A 92 16.11 -16.36 10.47
C ILE A 92 16.75 -15.05 10.96
N VAL A 93 16.22 -13.89 10.51
CA VAL A 93 16.69 -12.57 10.92
C VAL A 93 16.54 -12.37 12.43
N LYS A 94 15.39 -12.72 13.01
CA LYS A 94 15.14 -12.62 14.45
C LYS A 94 16.10 -13.44 15.29
N LYS A 95 16.57 -14.56 14.78
CA LYS A 95 17.51 -15.45 15.48
C LYS A 95 18.93 -14.93 15.47
N GLU A 96 19.34 -14.28 14.39
CA GLU A 96 20.75 -13.93 14.15
C GLU A 96 21.11 -12.50 14.61
N PHE A 97 20.10 -11.60 14.74
CA PHE A 97 20.32 -10.21 15.17
C PHE A 97 19.69 -9.91 16.53
N THR A 98 20.40 -9.12 17.34
CA THR A 98 19.80 -8.53 18.54
C THR A 98 19.00 -7.29 18.17
N TYR A 99 17.83 -7.09 18.78
CA TYR A 99 16.96 -5.95 18.48
C TYR A 99 16.07 -5.60 19.66
N LYS A 100 15.60 -4.35 19.71
CA LYS A 100 14.52 -3.88 20.59
C LYS A 100 13.16 -4.02 19.90
N ARG A 101 13.10 -3.77 18.58
CA ARG A 101 11.87 -3.82 17.79
C ARG A 101 12.18 -4.15 16.33
N ILE A 102 11.28 -4.87 15.67
CA ILE A 102 11.29 -5.07 14.22
C ILE A 102 10.00 -4.48 13.65
N VAL A 103 10.13 -3.63 12.63
CA VAL A 103 9.02 -3.16 11.80
C VAL A 103 9.03 -3.98 10.52
N LYS A 104 7.98 -4.76 10.30
CA LYS A 104 7.80 -5.59 9.11
C LYS A 104 6.77 -4.96 8.19
N LYS A 105 7.05 -4.93 6.88
CA LYS A 105 6.09 -4.62 5.83
C LYS A 105 6.14 -5.71 4.78
N GLU A 106 4.98 -6.09 4.26
CA GLU A 106 4.84 -7.09 3.21
C GLU A 106 4.06 -6.49 2.04
N PHE A 107 4.52 -6.74 0.83
CA PHE A 107 3.91 -6.25 -0.39
C PHE A 107 3.76 -7.39 -1.38
N ASN A 108 2.56 -7.58 -1.89
CA ASN A 108 2.36 -8.36 -3.10
C ASN A 108 2.65 -7.46 -4.29
N ARG A 109 3.63 -7.82 -5.10
CA ARG A 109 3.84 -7.18 -6.40
C ARG A 109 2.95 -7.90 -7.40
N ASP A 110 1.83 -7.30 -7.68
CA ASP A 110 0.89 -7.68 -8.70
C ASP A 110 0.63 -6.47 -9.63
N THR A 111 -0.28 -6.62 -10.55
CA THR A 111 -0.65 -5.53 -11.47
C THR A 111 -1.67 -4.57 -10.85
N LYS A 112 -2.00 -4.70 -9.55
CA LYS A 112 -2.94 -3.81 -8.88
C LYS A 112 -2.25 -2.51 -8.47
N SER A 113 -2.85 -1.40 -8.85
CA SER A 113 -2.52 -0.10 -8.29
C SER A 113 -3.36 0.18 -7.05
N PHE A 114 -2.83 0.99 -6.13
CA PHE A 114 -3.54 1.40 -4.92
C PHE A 114 -3.68 2.91 -4.92
N TYR A 115 -4.89 3.36 -4.70
CA TYR A 115 -5.19 4.75 -4.41
C TYR A 115 -5.23 4.96 -2.90
N HIS A 116 -4.50 5.94 -2.39
CA HIS A 116 -4.45 6.27 -0.97
C HIS A 116 -5.29 7.50 -0.68
N ASP A 117 -6.28 7.36 0.18
CA ASP A 117 -7.12 8.46 0.65
C ASP A 117 -6.27 9.42 1.52
N ILE A 118 -6.17 10.67 1.08
CA ILE A 118 -5.34 11.70 1.73
C ILE A 118 -5.98 12.28 2.99
N TYR A 119 -7.29 12.13 3.15
CA TYR A 119 -8.04 12.63 4.31
C TYR A 119 -8.18 11.59 5.42
N SER A 120 -7.41 10.52 5.37
CA SER A 120 -7.37 9.55 6.47
C SER A 120 -7.03 10.25 7.79
N SER A 121 -7.79 9.93 8.84
CA SER A 121 -7.54 10.44 10.18
C SER A 121 -6.12 10.10 10.65
N PRO A 122 -5.49 10.91 11.52
CA PRO A 122 -4.17 10.59 12.05
C PRO A 122 -4.11 9.16 12.59
N GLY A 123 -3.16 8.37 12.07
CA GLY A 123 -3.00 6.95 12.43
C GLY A 123 -3.90 5.98 11.65
N LEU A 124 -4.78 6.47 10.76
CA LEU A 124 -5.57 5.66 9.83
C LEU A 124 -5.16 5.99 8.40
N GLN A 125 -4.88 4.97 7.61
CA GLN A 125 -4.70 5.08 6.16
C GLN A 125 -5.72 4.17 5.48
N LYS A 126 -6.55 4.74 4.60
CA LYS A 126 -7.42 3.99 3.70
C LYS A 126 -6.74 3.82 2.36
N SER A 127 -6.92 2.67 1.74
CA SER A 127 -6.40 2.38 0.40
C SER A 127 -7.44 1.62 -0.38
N TYR A 128 -7.62 2.01 -1.63
CA TYR A 128 -8.54 1.38 -2.56
C TYR A 128 -7.74 0.65 -3.64
N VAL A 129 -8.17 -0.55 -4.00
CA VAL A 129 -7.59 -1.28 -5.14
C VAL A 129 -8.20 -0.73 -6.42
N VAL A 130 -7.36 -0.16 -7.28
CA VAL A 130 -7.76 0.43 -8.56
C VAL A 130 -7.54 -0.60 -9.67
N ASN A 131 -8.61 -0.90 -10.40
CA ASN A 131 -8.56 -1.74 -11.59
C ASN A 131 -8.23 -0.91 -12.84
N ASP A 132 -8.77 0.33 -12.92
CA ASP A 132 -8.54 1.23 -14.05
C ASP A 132 -8.74 2.70 -13.63
N VAL A 133 -8.06 3.61 -14.32
CA VAL A 133 -8.26 5.06 -14.24
C VAL A 133 -9.07 5.46 -15.47
N LEU A 134 -10.34 5.78 -15.28
CA LEU A 134 -11.25 6.09 -16.36
C LEU A 134 -11.11 7.55 -16.81
N GLU A 135 -10.98 8.47 -15.86
CA GLU A 135 -10.79 9.90 -16.10
C GLU A 135 -9.88 10.49 -15.02
N ASP A 136 -9.05 11.45 -15.40
CA ASP A 136 -8.14 12.20 -14.52
C ASP A 136 -7.94 13.61 -15.12
N PHE A 137 -8.50 14.64 -14.48
CA PHE A 137 -8.43 16.02 -14.98
C PHE A 137 -8.66 17.06 -13.88
N ASN A 138 -8.26 18.30 -14.17
CA ASN A 138 -8.60 19.43 -13.31
C ASN A 138 -9.84 20.17 -13.83
N SER A 139 -10.78 20.41 -12.94
CA SER A 139 -11.99 21.20 -13.24
C SER A 139 -11.65 22.68 -13.49
N LYS A 140 -12.56 23.42 -14.10
CA LYS A 140 -12.38 24.87 -14.34
C LYS A 140 -12.25 25.71 -13.07
N VAL A 141 -12.68 25.16 -11.94
CA VAL A 141 -12.59 25.82 -10.62
C VAL A 141 -11.39 25.33 -9.80
N GLY A 142 -10.51 24.53 -10.42
CA GLY A 142 -9.23 24.08 -9.82
C GLY A 142 -9.30 22.82 -8.98
N GLN A 143 -10.45 22.12 -8.93
CA GLN A 143 -10.54 20.83 -8.26
C GLN A 143 -9.92 19.73 -9.13
N HIS A 144 -9.18 18.81 -8.53
CA HIS A 144 -8.69 17.60 -9.18
C HIS A 144 -9.80 16.53 -9.14
N ILE A 145 -10.22 16.07 -10.31
CA ILE A 145 -11.29 15.10 -10.51
C ILE A 145 -10.70 13.81 -11.04
N GLU A 146 -10.98 12.71 -10.36
CA GLU A 146 -10.61 11.38 -10.82
C GLU A 146 -11.83 10.47 -10.83
N ILE A 147 -12.01 9.69 -11.90
CA ILE A 147 -13.02 8.62 -11.99
C ILE A 147 -12.24 7.31 -12.10
N LEU A 148 -12.32 6.51 -11.05
CA LEU A 148 -11.58 5.27 -10.92
C LEU A 148 -12.53 4.08 -10.93
N GLU A 149 -12.11 3.00 -11.58
CA GLU A 149 -12.76 1.69 -11.44
C GLU A 149 -12.13 0.96 -10.25
N LEU A 150 -12.82 0.91 -9.14
CA LEU A 150 -12.36 0.24 -7.92
C LEU A 150 -12.83 -1.20 -7.88
N GLU A 151 -12.00 -2.11 -7.34
CA GLU A 151 -12.32 -3.55 -7.27
C GLU A 151 -13.59 -3.85 -6.48
N GLN A 152 -13.81 -3.14 -5.35
CA GLN A 152 -14.93 -3.40 -4.44
C GLN A 152 -16.11 -2.46 -4.63
N PHE A 153 -15.85 -1.24 -5.14
CA PHE A 153 -16.83 -0.17 -5.19
C PHE A 153 -17.28 0.16 -6.62
N GLY A 154 -16.66 -0.47 -7.65
CA GLY A 154 -16.90 -0.17 -9.04
C GLY A 154 -16.46 1.26 -9.40
N LYS A 155 -17.15 1.87 -10.35
CA LYS A 155 -16.88 3.23 -10.78
C LYS A 155 -17.10 4.22 -9.63
N SER A 156 -16.06 4.95 -9.28
CA SER A 156 -16.05 5.85 -8.13
C SER A 156 -15.47 7.20 -8.50
N LEU A 157 -16.08 8.26 -7.99
CA LEU A 157 -15.68 9.65 -8.18
C LEU A 157 -14.84 10.10 -6.99
N PHE A 158 -13.66 10.64 -7.27
CA PHE A 158 -12.80 11.32 -6.31
C PHE A 158 -12.69 12.80 -6.67
N ILE A 159 -12.72 13.66 -5.66
CA ILE A 159 -12.47 15.10 -5.79
C ILE A 159 -11.39 15.47 -4.79
N ASP A 160 -10.29 16.04 -5.28
CA ASP A 160 -9.13 16.44 -4.46
C ASP A 160 -8.60 15.31 -3.56
N GLY A 161 -8.67 14.06 -4.05
CA GLY A 161 -8.17 12.87 -3.34
C GLY A 161 -9.15 12.22 -2.37
N GLU A 162 -10.38 12.72 -2.25
CA GLU A 162 -11.42 12.18 -1.38
C GLU A 162 -12.54 11.53 -2.20
N ILE A 163 -12.94 10.30 -1.82
CA ILE A 163 -14.05 9.61 -2.46
C ILE A 163 -15.37 10.33 -2.17
N GLN A 164 -16.12 10.64 -3.20
CA GLN A 164 -17.41 11.35 -3.11
C GLN A 164 -18.59 10.39 -3.25
N VAL A 165 -18.55 9.54 -4.26
CA VAL A 165 -19.62 8.59 -4.57
C VAL A 165 -19.04 7.36 -5.28
N ALA A 166 -19.63 6.21 -5.05
CA ALA A 166 -19.30 4.97 -5.75
C ALA A 166 -20.57 4.29 -6.29
N ALA A 167 -20.44 3.62 -7.44
CA ALA A 167 -21.58 3.00 -8.13
C ALA A 167 -22.30 1.94 -7.30
N THR A 168 -21.61 1.29 -6.36
CA THR A 168 -22.18 0.21 -5.54
C THR A 168 -23.03 0.73 -4.38
N ASP A 169 -22.79 1.93 -3.87
CA ASP A 169 -23.47 2.48 -2.68
C ASP A 169 -24.21 3.80 -2.91
N GLU A 170 -24.08 4.40 -4.10
CA GLU A 170 -24.76 5.62 -4.50
C GLU A 170 -26.26 5.61 -4.16
N HIS A 171 -26.94 4.50 -4.50
CA HIS A 171 -28.36 4.35 -4.25
C HIS A 171 -28.72 4.35 -2.75
N LEU A 172 -27.85 3.82 -1.88
CA LEU A 172 -28.05 3.82 -0.43
C LEU A 172 -27.92 5.23 0.11
N TYR A 173 -26.87 5.95 -0.32
CA TYR A 173 -26.66 7.34 0.05
C TYR A 173 -27.81 8.23 -0.39
N SER A 174 -28.17 8.20 -1.68
CA SER A 174 -29.24 9.02 -2.26
C SER A 174 -30.61 8.69 -1.65
N ASN A 175 -30.95 7.41 -1.45
CA ASN A 175 -32.17 6.99 -0.80
C ASN A 175 -32.26 7.48 0.65
N THR A 176 -31.18 7.39 1.40
CA THR A 176 -31.19 7.82 2.81
C THR A 176 -31.26 9.33 2.92
N PHE A 177 -30.43 10.03 2.15
CA PHE A 177 -30.32 11.49 2.22
C PHE A 177 -31.59 12.20 1.73
N VAL A 178 -32.06 11.87 0.53
CA VAL A 178 -33.26 12.49 -0.07
C VAL A 178 -34.52 11.91 0.53
N GLY A 179 -34.61 10.61 0.72
CA GLY A 179 -35.78 9.93 1.26
C GLY A 179 -36.14 10.38 2.66
N ALA A 180 -35.15 10.62 3.54
CA ALA A 180 -35.43 11.17 4.88
C ALA A 180 -36.06 12.56 4.81
N GLY A 181 -35.59 13.43 3.92
CA GLY A 181 -36.20 14.76 3.71
C GLY A 181 -37.61 14.69 3.19
N LEU A 182 -37.88 13.81 2.22
CA LEU A 182 -39.21 13.65 1.63
C LEU A 182 -40.23 13.05 2.61
N THR A 183 -39.81 12.10 3.47
CA THR A 183 -40.74 11.49 4.45
C THR A 183 -41.11 12.40 5.60
N LEU A 184 -40.30 13.41 5.91
CA LEU A 184 -40.57 14.38 6.97
C LEU A 184 -41.50 15.53 6.52
N ASN A 185 -41.75 15.66 5.22
CA ASN A 185 -42.60 16.70 4.67
C ASN A 185 -43.82 16.10 3.97
N SER A 186 -45.01 16.49 4.38
CA SER A 186 -46.28 16.03 3.78
C SER A 186 -46.63 16.71 2.47
N ASN A 187 -45.97 17.80 2.10
CA ASN A 187 -46.17 18.53 0.85
C ASN A 187 -44.86 18.66 0.07
N ASN A 188 -44.68 17.76 -0.90
CA ASN A 188 -43.44 17.63 -1.70
C ASN A 188 -43.62 18.19 -3.14
N GLU A 189 -44.48 19.20 -3.35
CA GLU A 189 -44.72 19.75 -4.69
C GLU A 189 -43.48 20.45 -5.29
N LYS A 190 -42.56 20.91 -4.45
CA LYS A 190 -41.34 21.59 -4.88
C LYS A 190 -40.16 21.17 -4.01
N ALA A 191 -39.06 20.82 -4.63
CA ALA A 191 -37.79 20.51 -3.97
C ALA A 191 -36.65 21.30 -4.59
N ALA A 192 -35.67 21.68 -3.77
CA ALA A 192 -34.41 22.28 -4.23
C ALA A 192 -33.23 21.46 -3.71
N ILE A 193 -32.34 21.12 -4.59
CA ILE A 193 -31.08 20.42 -4.27
C ILE A 193 -29.94 21.44 -4.31
N ILE A 194 -29.26 21.64 -3.18
CA ILE A 194 -28.11 22.53 -3.08
C ILE A 194 -26.85 21.65 -2.94
N GLY A 195 -25.86 21.89 -3.80
CA GLY A 195 -24.61 21.08 -3.81
C GLY A 195 -24.77 19.70 -4.44
N GLY A 196 -25.76 19.52 -5.34
CA GLY A 196 -26.04 18.25 -6.01
C GLY A 196 -25.02 17.85 -7.07
N GLY A 197 -23.75 17.61 -6.70
CA GLY A 197 -22.71 17.15 -7.60
C GLY A 197 -23.00 15.77 -8.20
N ASP A 198 -23.69 14.91 -7.47
CA ASP A 198 -24.22 13.58 -7.86
C ASP A 198 -25.70 13.66 -8.29
N GLY A 199 -26.08 14.80 -8.89
CA GLY A 199 -27.43 15.24 -9.24
C GLY A 199 -28.35 14.21 -9.91
N PRO A 200 -27.95 13.38 -10.87
CA PRO A 200 -28.85 12.43 -11.51
C PRO A 200 -29.52 11.48 -10.53
N ALA A 201 -28.78 10.88 -9.61
CA ALA A 201 -29.31 9.96 -8.63
C ALA A 201 -30.27 10.62 -7.61
N GLN A 202 -29.96 11.85 -7.20
CA GLN A 202 -30.82 12.64 -6.32
C GLN A 202 -32.08 13.10 -7.03
N LEU A 203 -31.99 13.52 -8.31
CA LEU A 203 -33.12 13.93 -9.12
C LEU A 203 -34.09 12.79 -9.37
N ASP A 204 -33.61 11.59 -9.72
CA ASP A 204 -34.46 10.41 -9.94
C ASP A 204 -35.26 10.07 -8.66
N LYS A 205 -34.67 10.29 -7.49
CA LYS A 205 -35.31 10.03 -6.20
C LYS A 205 -36.34 11.07 -5.81
N VAL A 206 -36.15 12.34 -6.17
CA VAL A 206 -37.12 13.39 -5.95
C VAL A 206 -38.32 13.26 -6.92
N ALA A 207 -38.06 12.70 -8.13
CA ALA A 207 -39.11 12.53 -9.16
C ALA A 207 -39.94 11.25 -8.99
N SER A 208 -39.50 10.29 -8.18
CA SER A 208 -40.18 9.02 -7.91
C SER A 208 -41.16 9.12 -6.76
#